data_a7033f44f8910b629737c009a906aea2
#
_entry.id   a7033f44f8910b629737c009a906aea2
#
_cell.length_a   1.000
_cell.length_b   1.000
_cell.length_c   1.000
_cell.angle_alpha   90.00
_cell.angle_beta   90.00
_cell.angle_gamma   90.00
#
_symmetry.space_group_name_H-M   'P 1'
#
loop_
_entity.id
_entity.type
_entity.pdbx_description
1 polymer ?
#
loop_
_entity_poly.entity_id
_entity_poly.type
_entity_poly.pdbx_seq_one_letter_code
_entity_poly.pdbx_strand_id
1 'polypeptide(L)' 'MRDEAEIREQYEYLAEQLESDEMRHEGVRQMFTYYKRALGWTLEEEQI' A
#
# COMPACT_ATOMS: atom_id res chain seq x y z
N MET A 1 -5.78 17.84 2.11
CA MET A 1 -4.89 16.69 1.98
C MET A 1 -4.85 15.93 3.29
N ARG A 2 -4.78 14.59 3.22
CA ARG A 2 -4.75 13.81 4.45
C ARG A 2 -3.43 13.96 5.19
N ASP A 3 -3.50 13.81 6.49
CA ASP A 3 -2.35 13.86 7.37
C ASP A 3 -1.36 12.73 7.01
N GLU A 4 -0.07 13.00 7.15
CA GLU A 4 0.97 12.01 6.89
C GLU A 4 0.77 10.74 7.73
N ALA A 5 0.33 10.88 8.97
CA ALA A 5 0.08 9.73 9.83
C ALA A 5 -1.02 8.83 9.27
N GLU A 6 -2.06 9.41 8.69
CA GLU A 6 -3.13 8.64 8.08
C GLU A 6 -2.65 7.93 6.81
N ILE A 7 -1.82 8.60 6.03
CA ILE A 7 -1.27 8.02 4.80
C ILE A 7 -0.36 6.86 5.15
N ARG A 8 0.48 7.02 6.17
CA ARG A 8 1.38 5.96 6.61
C ARG A 8 0.61 4.76 7.15
N GLU A 9 -0.45 5.01 7.89
CA GLU A 9 -1.30 3.94 8.41
C GLU A 9 -1.90 3.13 7.28
N GLN A 10 -2.39 3.80 6.25
CA GLN A 10 -2.95 3.14 5.09
C GLN A 10 -1.88 2.35 4.33
N TYR A 11 -0.70 2.91 4.19
CA TYR A 11 0.44 2.26 3.56
C TYR A 11 0.79 0.96 4.27
N GLU A 12 0.89 1.01 5.60
CA GLU A 12 1.21 -0.17 6.39
C GLU A 12 0.12 -1.23 6.31
N TYR A 13 -1.14 -0.80 6.29
CA TYR A 13 -2.26 -1.71 6.14
C TYR A 13 -2.17 -2.47 4.80
N LEU A 14 -1.88 -1.74 3.73
CA LEU A 14 -1.75 -2.38 2.41
C LEU A 14 -0.59 -3.36 2.36
N ALA A 15 0.53 -3.00 2.98
CA ALA A 15 1.69 -3.89 3.05
C ALA A 15 1.33 -5.18 3.79
N GLU A 16 0.61 -5.05 4.89
CA GLU A 16 0.17 -6.19 5.68
C GLU A 16 -0.78 -7.09 4.87
N GLN A 17 -1.72 -6.48 4.16
CA GLN A 17 -2.66 -7.24 3.33
C GLN A 17 -1.95 -8.00 2.22
N LEU A 18 -0.93 -7.39 1.61
CA LEU A 18 -0.18 -8.04 0.54
C LEU A 18 0.65 -9.22 1.04
N GLU A 19 1.01 -9.22 2.31
CA GLU A 19 1.75 -10.33 2.91
C GLU A 19 0.83 -11.44 3.40
N SER A 20 -0.48 -11.19 3.42
CA SER A 20 -1.46 -12.16 3.88
C SER A 20 -1.63 -13.30 2.90
N ASP A 21 -1.67 -14.53 3.39
CA ASP A 21 -1.92 -15.72 2.59
C ASP A 21 -3.35 -15.73 2.05
N GLU A 22 -4.23 -14.94 2.63
CA GLU A 22 -5.61 -14.88 2.20
C GLU A 22 -5.79 -14.07 0.92
N MET A 23 -4.84 -13.22 0.59
CA MET A 23 -4.92 -12.40 -0.60
C MET A 23 -4.36 -13.18 -1.80
N ARG A 24 -5.24 -13.93 -2.45
CA ARG A 24 -4.86 -14.81 -3.55
C ARG A 24 -5.30 -14.32 -4.92
N HIS A 25 -6.24 -13.38 -4.97
CA HIS A 25 -6.73 -12.86 -6.24
C HIS A 25 -5.66 -11.96 -6.85
N GLU A 26 -5.11 -12.40 -7.99
CA GLU A 26 -3.98 -11.70 -8.61
C GLU A 26 -4.30 -10.26 -9.00
N GLY A 27 -5.49 -10.02 -9.55
CA GLY A 27 -5.89 -8.66 -9.92
C GLY A 27 -5.98 -7.73 -8.71
N VAL A 28 -6.50 -8.24 -7.60
CA VAL A 28 -6.60 -7.47 -6.38
C VAL A 28 -5.20 -7.19 -5.81
N ARG A 29 -4.33 -8.20 -5.83
CA ARG A 29 -2.96 -8.01 -5.37
C ARG A 29 -2.24 -6.95 -6.18
N GLN A 30 -2.43 -6.96 -7.48
CA GLN A 30 -1.79 -5.99 -8.35
C GLN A 30 -2.30 -4.58 -8.05
N MET A 31 -3.61 -4.42 -7.86
CA MET A 31 -4.19 -3.13 -7.51
C MET A 31 -3.63 -2.61 -6.19
N PHE A 32 -3.58 -3.48 -5.17
CA PHE A 32 -3.04 -3.11 -3.87
C PHE A 32 -1.57 -2.75 -3.95
N THR A 33 -0.81 -3.46 -4.79
CA THR A 33 0.61 -3.17 -4.98
C THR A 33 0.82 -1.77 -5.53
N TYR A 34 0.07 -1.39 -6.55
CA TYR A 34 0.20 -0.06 -7.13
C TYR A 34 -0.28 1.02 -6.17
N TYR A 35 -1.35 0.75 -5.46
CA TYR A 35 -1.86 1.69 -4.46
C TYR A 35 -0.80 1.92 -3.37
N LYS A 36 -0.21 0.82 -2.89
CA LYS A 36 0.85 0.89 -1.88
C LYS A 36 2.03 1.70 -2.38
N ARG A 37 2.45 1.49 -3.63
CA ARG A 37 3.57 2.22 -4.21
C ARG A 37 3.28 3.72 -4.28
N ALA A 38 2.05 4.08 -4.64
CA ALA A 38 1.68 5.48 -4.72
C ALA A 38 1.77 6.15 -3.34
N LEU A 39 1.27 5.49 -2.31
CA LEU A 39 1.35 6.00 -0.95
C LEU A 39 2.79 6.04 -0.46
N GLY A 40 3.58 5.02 -0.77
CA GLY A 40 4.98 4.97 -0.40
C GLY A 40 5.77 6.07 -1.06
N TRP A 41 5.47 6.37 -2.31
CA TRP A 41 6.11 7.47 -3.00
C TRP A 41 5.77 8.81 -2.35
N THR A 42 4.49 8.99 -1.96
CA THR A 42 4.04 10.19 -1.27
C THR A 42 4.79 10.37 0.06
N LEU A 43 5.07 9.27 0.74
CA LEU A 43 5.78 9.26 2.02
C LEU A 43 7.30 9.25 1.84
N GLU A 44 7.77 9.18 0.60
CA GLU A 44 9.21 9.06 0.27
C GLU A 44 9.82 7.77 0.79
N GLU A 45 9.00 6.72 0.95
CA GLU A 45 9.46 5.41 1.39
C GLU A 45 9.74 4.47 0.21
N GLU A 46 9.15 4.75 -0.96
CA GLU A 46 9.34 3.95 -2.16
C GLU A 46 9.56 4.86 -3.35
N GLN A 47 10.20 4.30 -4.38
CA GLN A 47 10.36 4.97 -5.66
C GLN A 47 9.53 4.24 -6.70
N ILE A 48 8.88 5.00 -7.55
CA ILE A 48 8.08 4.46 -8.64
C ILE A 48 8.94 4.30 -9.88
#